data_a3bd44cf5ff59dc04b7d0bb6c56da40f
#
_entry.id   a3bd44cf5ff59dc04b7d0bb6c56da40f
#
_cell.length_a   1.000
_cell.length_b   1.000
_cell.length_c   1.000
_cell.angle_alpha   90.00
_cell.angle_beta   90.00
_cell.angle_gamma   90.00
#
_symmetry.space_group_name_H-M   'P 1'
#
loop_
_entity.id
_entity.type
_entity.pdbx_description
1 polymer ?
#
loop_
_entity_poly.entity_id
_entity_poly.type
_entity_poly.pdbx_seq_one_letter_code
_entity_poly.pdbx_strand_id
1 'polypeptide(L)'
;KPQTILFLGDIYHDTKSEGRMSEDNKRTWLGILNKYDVIWIEGNHDPNSAPSNIKNYLNYKWGHINFNHIATNTLEHEISGHYHPAVELKHKNQKIRRPCFIVSDNKIILPSYGAFTGGLNISDEAFEKLNLQRIEIYALGNNRVYKIA
;
A
#
# COMPACT_ATOMS: atom_id res chain seq x y z
N LYS A 1 -11.36 -10.97 14.47
CA LYS A 1 -9.92 -10.63 14.41
C LYS A 1 -9.36 -11.18 13.11
N PRO A 2 -8.50 -10.48 12.37
CA PRO A 2 -7.86 -11.03 11.19
C PRO A 2 -7.00 -12.23 11.57
N GLN A 3 -6.92 -13.22 10.70
CA GLN A 3 -6.02 -14.36 10.81
C GLN A 3 -4.77 -14.14 9.98
N THR A 4 -4.93 -13.50 8.83
CA THR A 4 -3.86 -13.28 7.85
C THR A 4 -3.59 -11.78 7.69
N ILE A 5 -2.31 -11.41 7.57
CA ILE A 5 -1.85 -10.10 7.14
C ILE A 5 -1.18 -10.25 5.79
N LEU A 6 -1.58 -9.41 4.84
CA LEU A 6 -0.96 -9.34 3.54
C LEU A 6 -0.23 -7.99 3.42
N PHE A 7 1.08 -8.04 3.22
CA PHE A 7 1.91 -6.87 2.94
C PHE A 7 2.11 -6.72 1.43
N LEU A 8 1.88 -5.50 0.93
CA LEU A 8 1.97 -5.18 -0.49
C LEU A 8 3.33 -4.59 -0.91
N GLY A 9 4.41 -5.01 -0.26
CA GLY A 9 5.77 -4.57 -0.56
C GLY A 9 6.15 -3.25 0.10
N ASP A 10 7.43 -2.88 -0.01
CA ASP A 10 8.03 -1.69 0.59
C ASP A 10 7.73 -1.56 2.09
N ILE A 11 7.80 -2.68 2.81
CA ILE A 11 7.61 -2.73 4.27
C ILE A 11 8.81 -2.07 4.93
N TYR A 12 9.98 -2.26 4.37
CA TYR A 12 11.20 -1.59 4.75
C TYR A 12 11.54 -0.49 3.74
N HIS A 13 12.07 0.62 4.22
CA HIS A 13 12.51 1.72 3.37
C HIS A 13 13.67 1.34 2.45
N ASP A 14 14.49 0.40 2.89
CA ASP A 14 15.58 -0.24 2.14
C ASP A 14 15.95 -1.57 2.79
N THR A 15 16.79 -2.37 2.12
CA THR A 15 17.24 -3.69 2.56
C THR A 15 18.03 -3.72 3.86
N LYS A 16 18.48 -2.56 4.39
CA LYS A 16 19.22 -2.45 5.67
C LYS A 16 18.33 -1.94 6.81
N SER A 17 17.06 -1.68 6.57
CA SER A 17 16.16 -1.06 7.55
C SER A 17 15.98 -1.91 8.80
N GLU A 18 15.89 -3.22 8.66
CA GLU A 18 15.77 -4.14 9.81
C GLU A 18 16.95 -4.02 10.77
N GLY A 19 18.18 -3.89 10.23
CA GLY A 19 19.40 -3.72 11.02
C GLY A 19 19.46 -2.41 11.81
N ARG A 20 18.64 -1.41 11.45
CA ARG A 20 18.56 -0.10 12.12
C ARG A 20 17.43 0.00 13.13
N MET A 21 16.58 -1.01 13.24
CA MET A 21 15.49 -1.02 14.23
C MET A 21 16.07 -1.11 15.65
N SER A 22 15.45 -0.40 16.61
CA SER A 22 15.70 -0.64 18.02
C SER A 22 15.24 -2.05 18.44
N GLU A 23 15.82 -2.59 19.48
CA GLU A 23 15.45 -3.93 19.97
C GLU A 23 13.95 -4.02 20.36
N ASP A 24 13.37 -2.95 20.89
CA ASP A 24 11.94 -2.91 21.23
C ASP A 24 11.06 -2.94 19.99
N ASN A 25 11.44 -2.20 18.94
CA ASN A 25 10.74 -2.23 17.67
C ASN A 25 10.85 -3.60 17.00
N LYS A 26 12.03 -4.22 17.01
CA LYS A 26 12.22 -5.60 16.50
C LYS A 26 11.34 -6.58 17.25
N ARG A 27 11.30 -6.50 18.58
CA ARG A 27 10.46 -7.39 19.41
C ARG A 27 8.98 -7.23 19.07
N THR A 28 8.52 -6.00 18.95
CA THR A 28 7.14 -5.69 18.55
C THR A 28 6.83 -6.23 17.17
N TRP A 29 7.72 -5.99 16.21
CA TRP A 29 7.59 -6.43 14.84
C TRP A 29 7.53 -7.96 14.73
N LEU A 30 8.48 -8.67 15.34
CA LEU A 30 8.48 -10.14 15.40
C LEU A 30 7.22 -10.68 16.09
N GLY A 31 6.73 -10.00 17.13
CA GLY A 31 5.47 -10.32 17.78
C GLY A 31 4.26 -10.26 16.82
N ILE A 32 4.24 -9.30 15.89
CA ILE A 32 3.21 -9.22 14.86
C ILE A 32 3.37 -10.38 13.87
N LEU A 33 4.56 -10.60 13.34
CA LEU A 33 4.84 -11.65 12.35
C LEU A 33 4.55 -13.06 12.88
N ASN A 34 4.79 -13.31 14.16
CA ASN A 34 4.51 -14.61 14.78
C ASN A 34 3.03 -14.82 15.15
N LYS A 35 2.25 -13.75 15.20
CA LYS A 35 0.84 -13.80 15.62
C LYS A 35 -0.13 -14.10 14.47
N TYR A 36 0.25 -13.78 13.26
CA TYR A 36 -0.61 -13.86 12.09
C TYR A 36 0.02 -14.71 11.00
N ASP A 37 -0.82 -15.32 10.16
CA ASP A 37 -0.37 -15.86 8.88
C ASP A 37 0.06 -14.70 7.99
N VAL A 38 1.31 -14.68 7.54
CA VAL A 38 1.87 -13.56 6.80
C VAL A 38 2.04 -13.93 5.33
N ILE A 39 1.45 -13.12 4.45
CA ILE A 39 1.69 -13.10 3.02
C ILE A 39 2.54 -11.86 2.74
N TRP A 40 3.77 -12.06 2.29
CA TRP A 40 4.72 -11.00 2.03
C TRP A 40 4.94 -10.85 0.53
N ILE A 41 4.50 -9.73 -0.04
CA ILE A 41 4.79 -9.38 -1.43
C ILE A 41 6.01 -8.47 -1.44
N GLU A 42 6.93 -8.70 -2.35
CA GLU A 42 8.13 -7.88 -2.53
C GLU A 42 7.80 -6.48 -3.01
N GLY A 43 8.47 -5.49 -2.43
CA GLY A 43 8.54 -4.14 -2.94
C GLY A 43 9.80 -3.90 -3.77
N ASN A 44 9.86 -2.74 -4.41
CA ASN A 44 11.06 -2.34 -5.16
C ASN A 44 12.16 -1.76 -4.25
N HIS A 45 11.83 -1.32 -3.04
CA HIS A 45 12.78 -0.83 -2.04
C HIS A 45 13.35 -1.93 -1.14
N ASP A 46 12.61 -3.02 -0.99
CA ASP A 46 12.95 -4.11 -0.07
C ASP A 46 12.89 -5.51 -0.72
N PRO A 47 13.50 -5.72 -1.90
CA PRO A 47 13.49 -7.02 -2.55
C PRO A 47 14.15 -8.08 -1.65
N ASN A 48 13.55 -9.29 -1.60
CA ASN A 48 14.03 -10.41 -0.78
C ASN A 48 14.19 -10.12 0.71
N SER A 49 13.42 -9.17 1.26
CA SER A 49 13.53 -8.74 2.67
C SER A 49 12.59 -9.49 3.62
N ALA A 50 11.81 -10.44 3.15
CA ALA A 50 10.99 -11.26 4.03
C ALA A 50 11.87 -12.05 4.99
N PRO A 51 11.51 -12.16 6.30
CA PRO A 51 12.17 -13.04 7.24
C PRO A 51 12.21 -14.48 6.72
N SER A 52 13.27 -15.24 7.06
CA SER A 52 13.54 -16.58 6.50
C SER A 52 12.42 -17.61 6.72
N ASN A 53 11.59 -17.41 7.72
CA ASN A 53 10.42 -18.24 8.01
C ASN A 53 9.13 -17.77 7.32
N ILE A 54 9.17 -16.67 6.56
CA ILE A 54 8.04 -16.11 5.83
C ILE A 54 8.29 -16.23 4.34
N LYS A 55 7.30 -16.79 3.63
CA LYS A 55 7.41 -16.94 2.19
C LYS A 55 7.25 -15.59 1.49
N ASN A 56 8.21 -15.29 0.63
CA ASN A 56 8.23 -14.09 -0.19
C ASN A 56 7.59 -14.35 -1.55
N TYR A 57 6.79 -13.39 -2.03
CA TYR A 57 6.07 -13.48 -3.30
C TYR A 57 6.33 -12.24 -4.15
N LEU A 58 6.45 -12.40 -5.46
CA LEU A 58 6.43 -11.27 -6.41
C LEU A 58 5.02 -10.73 -6.60
N ASN A 59 4.04 -11.62 -6.56
CA ASN A 59 2.61 -11.35 -6.58
C ASN A 59 1.87 -12.47 -5.86
N TYR A 60 0.65 -12.22 -5.44
CA TYR A 60 -0.18 -13.23 -4.77
C TYR A 60 -1.60 -13.18 -5.30
N LYS A 61 -2.21 -14.34 -5.50
CA LYS A 61 -3.59 -14.46 -5.96
C LYS A 61 -4.45 -15.13 -4.89
N TRP A 62 -5.54 -14.47 -4.53
CA TRP A 62 -6.54 -15.03 -3.63
C TRP A 62 -7.91 -15.00 -4.31
N GLY A 63 -8.42 -16.18 -4.64
CA GLY A 63 -9.64 -16.29 -5.45
C GLY A 63 -9.44 -15.66 -6.84
N HIS A 64 -10.21 -14.63 -7.14
CA HIS A 64 -10.13 -13.87 -8.39
C HIS A 64 -9.42 -12.52 -8.25
N ILE A 65 -8.86 -12.21 -7.08
CA ILE A 65 -8.17 -10.94 -6.80
C ILE A 65 -6.65 -11.18 -6.84
N ASN A 66 -5.95 -10.38 -7.60
CA ASN A 66 -4.49 -10.33 -7.63
C ASN A 66 -4.00 -9.25 -6.66
N PHE A 67 -2.93 -9.55 -5.95
CA PHE A 67 -2.25 -8.63 -5.04
C PHE A 67 -0.84 -8.41 -5.57
N ASN A 68 -0.51 -7.18 -5.90
CA ASN A 68 0.77 -6.78 -6.47
C ASN A 68 1.33 -5.59 -5.68
N HIS A 69 2.66 -5.45 -5.65
CA HIS A 69 3.25 -4.20 -5.16
C HIS A 69 2.90 -3.04 -6.10
N ILE A 70 3.23 -3.18 -7.37
CA ILE A 70 2.96 -2.17 -8.41
C ILE A 70 1.73 -2.59 -9.21
N ALA A 71 0.79 -1.67 -9.44
CA ALA A 71 -0.39 -1.93 -10.25
C ALA A 71 -0.02 -2.30 -11.68
N THR A 72 -0.71 -3.30 -12.21
CA THR A 72 -0.55 -3.73 -13.61
C THR A 72 -1.51 -2.99 -14.53
N ASN A 73 -1.28 -3.05 -15.84
CA ASN A 73 -2.20 -2.51 -16.84
C ASN A 73 -3.18 -3.58 -17.40
N THR A 74 -3.48 -4.60 -16.61
CA THR A 74 -4.45 -5.64 -16.97
C THR A 74 -5.87 -5.26 -16.56
N LEU A 75 -6.87 -5.96 -17.10
CA LEU A 75 -8.28 -5.81 -16.70
C LEU A 75 -8.69 -6.75 -15.55
N GLU A 76 -7.75 -7.48 -14.97
CA GLU A 76 -8.03 -8.35 -13.83
C GLU A 76 -8.29 -7.55 -12.54
N HIS A 77 -9.05 -8.14 -11.62
CA HIS A 77 -9.24 -7.55 -10.31
C HIS A 77 -7.93 -7.54 -9.53
N GLU A 78 -7.56 -6.36 -9.02
CA GLU A 78 -6.25 -6.14 -8.42
C GLU A 78 -6.31 -5.20 -7.22
N ILE A 79 -5.50 -5.50 -6.21
CA ILE A 79 -5.19 -4.58 -5.10
C ILE A 79 -3.67 -4.36 -5.09
N SER A 80 -3.24 -3.09 -5.10
CA SER A 80 -1.83 -2.72 -5.16
C SER A 80 -1.47 -1.55 -4.26
N GLY A 81 -0.17 -1.35 -4.04
CA GLY A 81 0.42 -0.25 -3.28
C GLY A 81 1.27 0.67 -4.15
N HIS A 82 2.53 0.89 -3.76
CA HIS A 82 3.62 1.59 -4.46
C HIS A 82 3.42 3.09 -4.70
N TYR A 83 2.35 3.49 -5.35
CA TYR A 83 2.11 4.88 -5.79
C TYR A 83 1.82 5.85 -4.65
N HIS A 84 1.40 5.35 -3.50
CA HIS A 84 1.02 6.15 -2.33
C HIS A 84 0.07 7.30 -2.69
N PRO A 85 -1.09 7.05 -3.31
CA PRO A 85 -1.93 8.11 -3.83
C PRO A 85 -2.34 9.10 -2.74
N ALA A 86 -2.31 10.37 -3.10
CA ALA A 86 -2.72 11.48 -2.24
C ALA A 86 -3.52 12.51 -3.02
N VAL A 87 -4.54 13.08 -2.38
CA VAL A 87 -5.38 14.14 -2.93
C VAL A 87 -5.11 15.48 -2.25
N GLU A 88 -5.08 16.57 -3.00
CA GLU A 88 -5.06 17.92 -2.48
C GLU A 88 -6.47 18.49 -2.42
N LEU A 89 -6.90 18.84 -1.22
CA LEU A 89 -8.20 19.46 -0.94
C LEU A 89 -8.00 20.93 -0.61
N LYS A 90 -8.86 21.80 -1.16
CA LYS A 90 -8.88 23.22 -0.79
C LYS A 90 -10.00 23.45 0.23
N HIS A 91 -9.65 23.99 1.38
CA HIS A 91 -10.61 24.40 2.40
C HIS A 91 -10.22 25.77 2.98
N LYS A 92 -11.10 26.79 2.88
CA LYS A 92 -10.88 28.14 3.41
C LYS A 92 -9.48 28.71 3.12
N ASN A 93 -9.08 28.76 1.85
CA ASN A 93 -7.77 29.24 1.38
C ASN A 93 -6.54 28.39 1.84
N GLN A 94 -6.76 27.24 2.47
CA GLN A 94 -5.71 26.32 2.82
C GLN A 94 -5.73 25.12 1.89
N LYS A 95 -4.54 24.63 1.52
CA LYS A 95 -4.36 23.35 0.85
C LYS A 95 -4.10 22.28 1.89
N ILE A 96 -4.90 21.24 1.86
CA ILE A 96 -4.76 20.07 2.74
C ILE A 96 -4.47 18.88 1.86
N ARG A 97 -3.32 18.22 2.07
CA ARG A 97 -2.99 16.98 1.39
C ARG A 97 -3.37 15.80 2.28
N ARG A 98 -4.06 14.82 1.70
CA ARG A 98 -4.47 13.60 2.40
C ARG A 98 -4.14 12.36 1.57
N PRO A 99 -3.58 11.32 2.20
CA PRO A 99 -3.51 10.00 1.56
C PRO A 99 -4.91 9.54 1.19
N CYS A 100 -5.04 8.81 0.09
CA CYS A 100 -6.33 8.35 -0.38
C CYS A 100 -6.24 6.97 -1.05
N PHE A 101 -7.36 6.27 -1.08
CA PHE A 101 -7.53 5.12 -1.97
C PHE A 101 -7.98 5.62 -3.33
N ILE A 102 -7.46 4.98 -4.38
CA ILE A 102 -8.05 5.06 -5.72
C ILE A 102 -8.79 3.74 -5.93
N VAL A 103 -10.08 3.83 -6.21
CA VAL A 103 -10.94 2.66 -6.48
C VAL A 103 -11.47 2.79 -7.90
N SER A 104 -11.37 1.75 -8.68
CA SER A 104 -11.93 1.66 -10.02
C SER A 104 -12.73 0.36 -10.18
N ASP A 105 -13.31 0.11 -11.35
CA ASP A 105 -14.13 -1.09 -11.60
C ASP A 105 -13.40 -2.40 -11.24
N ASN A 106 -12.10 -2.45 -11.44
CA ASN A 106 -11.31 -3.66 -11.27
C ASN A 106 -10.04 -3.48 -10.42
N LYS A 107 -9.75 -2.27 -9.94
CA LYS A 107 -8.51 -2.01 -9.17
C LYS A 107 -8.76 -1.19 -7.92
N ILE A 108 -7.98 -1.50 -6.89
CA ILE A 108 -7.85 -0.66 -5.70
C ILE A 108 -6.37 -0.38 -5.50
N ILE A 109 -5.99 0.91 -5.50
CA ILE A 109 -4.63 1.35 -5.17
C ILE A 109 -4.65 1.94 -3.77
N LEU A 110 -3.86 1.33 -2.87
CA LEU A 110 -3.82 1.69 -1.47
C LEU A 110 -2.91 2.89 -1.23
N PRO A 111 -3.25 3.78 -0.30
CA PRO A 111 -2.31 4.76 0.23
C PRO A 111 -1.21 4.06 1.04
N SER A 112 -0.10 4.77 1.26
CA SER A 112 0.92 4.31 2.20
C SER A 112 0.39 4.20 3.63
N TYR A 113 0.85 3.21 4.36
CA TYR A 113 0.61 3.07 5.79
C TYR A 113 1.59 3.90 6.62
N GLY A 114 2.80 4.11 6.12
CA GLY A 114 3.87 4.83 6.81
C GLY A 114 3.65 6.34 6.92
N ALA A 115 4.04 6.93 8.04
CA ALA A 115 3.86 8.36 8.32
C ALA A 115 4.83 9.26 7.53
N PHE A 116 5.97 8.74 7.11
CA PHE A 116 7.06 9.50 6.45
C PHE A 116 7.17 9.21 4.97
N THR A 117 6.19 8.55 4.39
CA THR A 117 6.16 8.27 2.96
C THR A 117 5.58 9.46 2.20
N GLY A 118 6.28 9.88 1.15
CA GLY A 118 5.71 10.76 0.13
C GLY A 118 4.52 10.11 -0.55
N GLY A 119 4.04 10.69 -1.63
CA GLY A 119 2.98 10.08 -2.42
C GLY A 119 2.74 10.87 -3.69
N LEU A 120 2.18 10.23 -4.71
CA LEU A 120 1.81 10.88 -5.94
C LEU A 120 0.45 11.57 -5.79
N ASN A 121 0.31 12.75 -6.39
CA ASN A 121 -1.01 13.36 -6.52
C ASN A 121 -1.87 12.48 -7.44
N ILE A 122 -3.16 12.38 -7.15
CA ILE A 122 -4.10 11.62 -8.00
C ILE A 122 -4.16 12.11 -9.46
N SER A 123 -3.66 13.32 -9.74
CA SER A 123 -3.52 13.86 -11.10
C SER A 123 -2.17 13.53 -11.74
N ASP A 124 -1.34 12.70 -11.13
CA ASP A 124 -0.04 12.31 -11.69
C ASP A 124 -0.23 11.39 -12.91
N GLU A 125 0.60 11.58 -13.94
CA GLU A 125 0.56 10.79 -15.19
C GLU A 125 0.75 9.27 -14.97
N ALA A 126 1.34 8.87 -13.84
CA ALA A 126 1.49 7.47 -13.48
C ALA A 126 0.14 6.76 -13.37
N PHE A 127 -0.90 7.45 -12.90
CA PHE A 127 -2.25 6.86 -12.81
C PHE A 127 -2.96 6.81 -14.16
N GLU A 128 -2.67 7.74 -15.07
CA GLU A 128 -3.23 7.72 -16.43
C GLU A 128 -2.80 6.45 -17.19
N LYS A 129 -1.57 5.99 -16.97
CA LYS A 129 -1.01 4.79 -17.60
C LYS A 129 -1.66 3.48 -17.14
N LEU A 130 -2.42 3.50 -16.03
CA LEU A 130 -3.04 2.31 -15.44
C LEU A 130 -4.42 1.98 -16.04
N ASN A 131 -4.92 2.79 -17.00
CA ASN A 131 -6.20 2.59 -17.67
C ASN A 131 -7.37 2.33 -16.69
N LEU A 132 -7.44 3.14 -15.63
CA LEU A 132 -8.47 3.05 -14.59
C LEU A 132 -9.82 3.54 -15.13
N GLN A 133 -10.88 2.77 -14.89
CA GLN A 133 -12.24 3.10 -15.32
C GLN A 133 -13.10 3.47 -14.09
N ARG A 134 -13.97 4.47 -14.23
CA ARG A 134 -14.91 4.89 -13.16
C ARG A 134 -14.22 5.12 -11.82
N ILE A 135 -13.26 6.03 -11.82
CA ILE A 135 -12.42 6.30 -10.64
C ILE A 135 -13.26 6.93 -9.53
N GLU A 136 -13.16 6.36 -8.35
CA GLU A 136 -13.63 6.92 -7.09
C GLU A 136 -12.43 7.16 -6.15
N ILE A 137 -12.41 8.31 -5.49
CA ILE A 137 -11.35 8.72 -4.57
C ILE A 137 -11.87 8.74 -3.15
N TYR A 138 -11.18 8.04 -2.27
CA TYR A 138 -11.52 7.97 -0.85
C TYR A 138 -10.36 8.50 0.00
N ALA A 139 -10.47 9.75 0.46
CA ALA A 139 -9.45 10.42 1.27
C ALA A 139 -9.48 9.97 2.72
N LEU A 140 -8.30 9.76 3.31
CA LEU A 140 -8.14 9.43 4.72
C LEU A 140 -8.25 10.69 5.58
N GLY A 141 -9.25 10.74 6.45
CA GLY A 141 -9.33 11.69 7.55
C GLY A 141 -8.76 11.10 8.85
N ASN A 142 -8.88 11.84 9.93
CA ASN A 142 -8.33 11.39 11.21
C ASN A 142 -9.09 10.16 11.78
N ASN A 143 -10.41 10.11 11.63
CA ASN A 143 -11.26 9.07 12.24
C ASN A 143 -12.17 8.38 11.23
N ARG A 144 -12.16 8.77 9.98
CA ARG A 144 -13.01 8.21 8.92
C ARG A 144 -12.44 8.43 7.54
N VAL A 145 -12.97 7.70 6.58
CA VAL A 145 -12.69 7.86 5.16
C VAL A 145 -13.79 8.69 4.51
N TYR A 146 -13.42 9.57 3.59
CA TYR A 146 -14.34 10.46 2.89
C TYR A 146 -14.28 10.20 1.39
N LYS A 147 -15.42 9.91 0.77
CA LYS A 147 -15.53 9.91 -0.68
C LYS A 147 -15.43 11.36 -1.18
N ILE A 148 -14.51 11.61 -2.11
CA ILE A 148 -14.22 12.96 -2.62
C ILE A 148 -14.72 13.09 -4.07
N ALA A 149 -14.56 12.05 -4.88
CA ALA A 149 -14.99 11.98 -6.27
C ALA A 149 -15.40 10.55 -6.61
#